data_df297967cc40895cfb592a67cb55baf5
#
_entry.id   df297967cc40895cfb592a67cb55baf5
#
_cell.length_a   1.000
_cell.length_b   1.000
_cell.length_c   1.000
_cell.angle_alpha   90.00
_cell.angle_beta   90.00
_cell.angle_gamma   90.00
#
_symmetry.space_group_name_H-M   'P 1'
#
loop_
_entity.id
_entity.type
_entity.pdbx_description
1 polymer ?
#
loop_
_entity_poly.entity_id
_entity_poly.type
_entity_poly.pdbx_seq_one_letter_code
_entity_poly.pdbx_strand_id
1 'polypeptide(L)'
;IVGMKYLLDISEAEEDSDYGITSDEQGIWLDRNFALQADWTDLYFNACVKYFGKNTVYQGVLDRIERCLTKIREDKWNPGREKKDDLKFITEKLLSNSYQNGFNIIKEKVENPEVYLELKKNKLSDKFESDVLRKRLEELQQFLTQPLCRETFIMKSVIYNYINRFWDGKCFLLRANAKKDMRAVFEKDFSEPFHKYLEGEHKKAKDTCIDCGNGITGKEKVSIAFMKEMADDLTRKRSAFWNCQVDAFLCPVCAFVYALSPLGFQMYANKFVFMNLNENISVLLDVNGKKRGNGLKEKREEENYTVWFARILNKVLSDKVKELNNVQVILRGTRAEDNYMFSIIGRDAIQILKQEKVQKALKYLEQHPYVKLSNEFVNVHESVVMNILQYHKQYSLLNQILKESLENTGVIPTAYWVYVVQLCTSIEKRMEVNVGSISEELEQSQQGIEEKLSKAKERIFMSRIKMRDAGYKLRKEILLAKKAENDECMRGTIYQLLNALSVRNEGKFMDIVIRLYSSTKLPMADGFVYMLGNKEKFSEYGYSFILGLKGSYVDSKDNKSEDAEQSQDESGEEK
;
A
#
# COMPACT_ATOMS: atom_id res chain seq x y z
N ILE A 1 -8.09 -2.58 -17.72
CA ILE A 1 -9.50 -2.37 -17.36
C ILE A 1 -9.61 -1.28 -16.28
N VAL A 2 -8.97 -1.37 -15.12
CA VAL A 2 -9.07 -0.40 -14.01
C VAL A 2 -8.70 1.02 -14.44
N GLY A 3 -7.62 1.19 -15.22
CA GLY A 3 -7.25 2.49 -15.79
C GLY A 3 -8.27 3.05 -16.77
N MET A 4 -8.91 2.18 -17.57
CA MET A 4 -9.97 2.56 -18.49
C MET A 4 -11.21 3.05 -17.74
N LYS A 5 -11.69 2.28 -16.75
CA LYS A 5 -12.83 2.70 -15.93
C LYS A 5 -12.57 4.03 -15.22
N TYR A 6 -11.37 4.22 -14.66
CA TYR A 6 -10.99 5.49 -14.06
C TYR A 6 -11.05 6.66 -15.05
N LEU A 7 -10.53 6.47 -16.28
CA LEU A 7 -10.59 7.50 -17.33
C LEU A 7 -12.04 7.87 -17.67
N LEU A 8 -12.91 6.88 -17.83
CA LEU A 8 -14.33 7.08 -18.14
C LEU A 8 -15.06 7.77 -16.99
N ASP A 9 -14.85 7.35 -15.74
CA ASP A 9 -15.49 7.90 -14.54
C ASP A 9 -15.18 9.39 -14.30
N ILE A 10 -14.04 9.87 -14.77
CA ILE A 10 -13.65 11.28 -14.61
C ILE A 10 -13.96 12.13 -15.84
N SER A 11 -14.38 11.51 -16.92
CA SER A 11 -14.83 12.17 -18.16
C SER A 11 -16.28 12.65 -18.05
N GLU A 12 -16.78 13.24 -19.11
CA GLU A 12 -18.18 13.63 -19.26
C GLU A 12 -19.09 12.46 -19.72
N ALA A 13 -18.51 11.26 -19.91
CA ALA A 13 -19.24 10.06 -20.30
C ALA A 13 -20.26 9.64 -19.22
N GLU A 14 -21.44 9.22 -19.64
CA GLU A 14 -22.52 8.79 -18.77
C GLU A 14 -22.44 7.27 -18.51
N GLU A 15 -22.36 6.87 -17.24
CA GLU A 15 -22.41 5.46 -16.83
C GLU A 15 -23.81 4.90 -17.18
N ASP A 16 -23.87 3.66 -17.63
CA ASP A 16 -25.06 2.95 -18.14
C ASP A 16 -25.58 3.39 -19.52
N SER A 17 -25.08 4.48 -20.10
CA SER A 17 -25.38 4.95 -21.45
C SER A 17 -24.20 4.77 -22.39
N ASP A 18 -23.05 5.34 -22.05
CA ASP A 18 -21.85 5.34 -22.89
C ASP A 18 -20.91 4.18 -22.56
N TYR A 19 -20.91 3.75 -21.29
CA TYR A 19 -20.11 2.66 -20.79
C TYR A 19 -20.72 2.06 -19.51
N GLY A 20 -20.30 0.86 -19.15
CA GLY A 20 -20.70 0.25 -17.90
C GLY A 20 -19.92 -1.03 -17.60
N ILE A 21 -20.25 -1.65 -16.46
CA ILE A 21 -19.72 -2.97 -16.10
C ILE A 21 -20.62 -4.01 -16.75
N THR A 22 -20.01 -5.08 -17.29
CA THR A 22 -20.75 -6.21 -17.87
C THR A 22 -21.62 -6.92 -16.82
N SER A 23 -22.68 -7.58 -17.24
CA SER A 23 -23.63 -8.27 -16.34
C SER A 23 -22.99 -9.39 -15.51
N ASP A 24 -21.90 -9.97 -15.98
CA ASP A 24 -21.09 -10.96 -15.27
C ASP A 24 -20.03 -10.31 -14.36
N GLU A 25 -19.98 -8.99 -14.30
CA GLU A 25 -19.00 -8.20 -13.54
C GLU A 25 -17.53 -8.49 -13.88
N GLN A 26 -17.25 -9.10 -15.05
CA GLN A 26 -15.88 -9.46 -15.46
C GLN A 26 -15.27 -8.50 -16.47
N GLY A 27 -16.06 -7.60 -17.06
CA GLY A 27 -15.64 -6.69 -18.12
C GLY A 27 -16.21 -5.29 -18.00
N ILE A 28 -15.75 -4.42 -18.89
CA ILE A 28 -16.34 -3.10 -19.14
C ILE A 28 -16.83 -3.11 -20.56
N TRP A 29 -18.07 -2.72 -20.76
CA TRP A 29 -18.60 -2.45 -22.09
C TRP A 29 -18.53 -0.96 -22.42
N LEU A 30 -18.40 -0.65 -23.71
CA LEU A 30 -18.45 0.70 -24.26
C LEU A 30 -19.52 0.74 -25.36
N ASP A 31 -20.35 1.76 -25.38
CA ASP A 31 -21.20 2.02 -26.53
C ASP A 31 -20.32 2.31 -27.75
N ARG A 32 -20.71 1.75 -28.90
CA ARG A 32 -19.92 1.87 -30.12
C ARG A 32 -19.88 3.31 -30.64
N ASN A 33 -20.98 4.04 -30.57
CA ASN A 33 -21.03 5.42 -31.08
C ASN A 33 -20.19 6.32 -30.19
N PHE A 34 -20.31 6.17 -28.87
CA PHE A 34 -19.44 6.86 -27.92
C PHE A 34 -17.96 6.56 -28.21
N ALA A 35 -17.59 5.29 -28.36
CA ALA A 35 -16.21 4.88 -28.60
C ALA A 35 -15.60 5.45 -29.91
N LEU A 36 -16.44 5.66 -30.94
CA LEU A 36 -16.05 6.26 -32.23
C LEU A 36 -16.00 7.78 -32.20
N GLN A 37 -16.78 8.44 -31.34
CA GLN A 37 -16.90 9.91 -31.31
C GLN A 37 -16.02 10.56 -30.24
N ALA A 38 -15.67 9.83 -29.19
CA ALA A 38 -14.89 10.34 -28.06
C ALA A 38 -13.49 10.81 -28.49
N ASP A 39 -13.07 11.98 -28.03
CA ASP A 39 -11.67 12.42 -28.12
C ASP A 39 -10.81 11.69 -27.07
N TRP A 40 -10.37 10.49 -27.43
CA TRP A 40 -9.53 9.67 -26.55
C TRP A 40 -8.21 10.34 -26.17
N THR A 41 -7.71 11.25 -26.99
CA THR A 41 -6.51 12.02 -26.68
C THR A 41 -6.80 13.00 -25.56
N ASP A 42 -7.88 13.76 -25.64
CA ASP A 42 -8.29 14.70 -24.60
C ASP A 42 -8.58 13.98 -23.29
N LEU A 43 -9.38 12.90 -23.33
CA LEU A 43 -9.68 12.08 -22.17
C LEU A 43 -8.43 11.55 -21.48
N TYR A 44 -7.44 11.06 -22.23
CA TYR A 44 -6.18 10.56 -21.68
C TYR A 44 -5.36 11.63 -20.97
N PHE A 45 -5.19 12.79 -21.61
CA PHE A 45 -4.41 13.89 -21.05
C PHE A 45 -5.08 14.46 -19.80
N ASN A 46 -6.40 14.67 -19.84
CA ASN A 46 -7.18 15.13 -18.69
C ASN A 46 -7.09 14.14 -17.52
N ALA A 47 -7.20 12.84 -17.78
CA ALA A 47 -7.05 11.80 -16.76
C ALA A 47 -5.65 11.82 -16.13
N CYS A 48 -4.60 11.91 -16.94
CA CYS A 48 -3.23 12.00 -16.44
C CYS A 48 -3.00 13.26 -15.60
N VAL A 49 -3.46 14.42 -16.05
CA VAL A 49 -3.34 15.69 -15.32
C VAL A 49 -4.08 15.62 -13.99
N LYS A 50 -5.31 15.08 -13.98
CA LYS A 50 -6.12 14.94 -12.77
C LYS A 50 -5.50 13.97 -11.76
N TYR A 51 -5.01 12.82 -12.25
CA TYR A 51 -4.46 11.77 -11.39
C TYR A 51 -3.10 12.11 -10.82
N PHE A 52 -2.18 12.60 -11.65
CA PHE A 52 -0.79 12.82 -11.26
C PHE A 52 -0.46 14.26 -10.88
N GLY A 53 -1.28 15.24 -11.23
CA GLY A 53 -0.96 16.65 -11.17
C GLY A 53 -0.41 17.11 -9.82
N LYS A 54 -1.04 16.69 -8.73
CA LYS A 54 -0.63 17.04 -7.34
C LYS A 54 0.77 16.52 -6.96
N ASN A 55 1.24 15.43 -7.59
CA ASN A 55 2.50 14.77 -7.26
C ASN A 55 3.63 15.09 -8.24
N THR A 56 3.50 16.14 -9.04
CA THR A 56 4.48 16.51 -10.06
C THR A 56 5.46 17.57 -9.59
N VAL A 57 6.60 17.64 -10.29
CA VAL A 57 7.57 18.75 -10.11
C VAL A 57 6.92 20.10 -10.35
N TYR A 58 5.95 20.18 -11.26
CA TYR A 58 5.18 21.40 -11.53
C TYR A 58 4.44 21.89 -10.28
N GLN A 59 3.72 21.01 -9.58
CA GLN A 59 3.07 21.38 -8.32
C GLN A 59 4.09 21.84 -7.27
N GLY A 60 5.20 21.13 -7.14
CA GLY A 60 6.29 21.55 -6.25
C GLY A 60 6.91 22.91 -6.60
N VAL A 61 6.85 23.34 -7.86
CA VAL A 61 7.24 24.71 -8.27
C VAL A 61 6.19 25.72 -7.79
N LEU A 62 4.89 25.47 -8.02
CA LEU A 62 3.82 26.36 -7.58
C LEU A 62 3.79 26.52 -6.06
N ASP A 63 3.96 25.44 -5.31
CA ASP A 63 3.97 25.46 -3.83
C ASP A 63 5.12 26.33 -3.30
N ARG A 64 6.28 26.30 -3.97
CA ARG A 64 7.42 27.15 -3.60
C ARG A 64 7.21 28.61 -3.98
N ILE A 65 6.59 28.87 -5.13
CA ILE A 65 6.21 30.23 -5.53
C ILE A 65 5.28 30.82 -4.48
N GLU A 66 4.21 30.12 -4.11
CA GLU A 66 3.24 30.57 -3.11
C GLU A 66 3.89 30.78 -1.73
N ARG A 67 4.78 29.88 -1.31
CA ARG A 67 5.56 30.03 -0.07
C ARG A 67 6.41 31.28 -0.08
N CYS A 68 7.09 31.58 -1.18
CA CYS A 68 7.88 32.79 -1.33
C CYS A 68 6.99 34.05 -1.28
N LEU A 69 5.88 34.04 -2.01
CA LEU A 69 4.92 35.15 -2.04
C LEU A 69 4.31 35.42 -0.66
N THR A 70 3.92 34.38 0.07
CA THR A 70 3.39 34.49 1.43
C THR A 70 4.41 35.14 2.37
N LYS A 71 5.67 34.68 2.34
CA LYS A 71 6.75 35.25 3.16
C LYS A 71 7.03 36.72 2.82
N ILE A 72 6.91 37.13 1.56
CA ILE A 72 7.05 38.52 1.14
C ILE A 72 5.87 39.35 1.64
N ARG A 73 4.61 38.88 1.49
CA ARG A 73 3.41 39.58 1.95
C ARG A 73 3.35 39.78 3.46
N GLU A 74 3.89 38.83 4.23
CA GLU A 74 3.96 38.89 5.70
C GLU A 74 5.17 39.71 6.22
N ASP A 75 5.91 40.36 5.35
CA ASP A 75 7.16 41.09 5.66
C ASP A 75 8.22 40.23 6.39
N LYS A 76 8.14 38.91 6.19
CA LYS A 76 9.07 37.91 6.75
C LYS A 76 10.15 37.49 5.73
N TRP A 77 10.30 38.25 4.67
CA TRP A 77 11.32 37.98 3.66
C TRP A 77 12.69 38.40 4.14
N ASN A 78 13.42 37.48 4.77
CA ASN A 78 14.84 37.66 5.08
C ASN A 78 15.68 36.76 4.18
N PRO A 79 16.64 37.25 3.42
CA PRO A 79 17.54 36.43 2.63
C PRO A 79 18.20 35.35 3.50
N GLY A 80 18.14 34.10 3.05
CA GLY A 80 18.71 32.99 3.79
C GLY A 80 18.78 31.73 2.92
N ARG A 81 19.40 30.66 3.44
CA ARG A 81 19.67 29.44 2.69
C ARG A 81 18.38 28.80 2.11
N GLU A 82 17.34 28.68 2.92
CA GLU A 82 16.06 28.07 2.50
C GLU A 82 15.42 28.81 1.32
N LYS A 83 15.43 30.15 1.33
CA LYS A 83 14.83 30.99 0.27
C LYS A 83 15.64 30.95 -1.01
N LYS A 84 16.94 30.91 -0.89
CA LYS A 84 17.86 30.73 -2.02
C LYS A 84 17.62 29.34 -2.68
N ASP A 85 17.41 28.31 -1.88
CA ASP A 85 17.14 26.96 -2.35
C ASP A 85 15.76 26.87 -3.04
N ASP A 86 14.71 27.55 -2.53
CA ASP A 86 13.40 27.62 -3.19
C ASP A 86 13.49 28.33 -4.55
N LEU A 87 14.11 29.51 -4.65
CA LEU A 87 14.28 30.24 -5.92
C LEU A 87 15.15 29.48 -6.91
N LYS A 88 16.19 28.82 -6.43
CA LYS A 88 17.05 27.95 -7.23
C LYS A 88 16.25 26.77 -7.78
N PHE A 89 15.47 26.10 -6.95
CA PHE A 89 14.62 24.99 -7.37
C PHE A 89 13.62 25.40 -8.46
N ILE A 90 12.88 26.51 -8.25
CA ILE A 90 11.93 27.05 -9.24
C ILE A 90 12.65 27.25 -10.58
N THR A 91 13.77 27.95 -10.56
CA THR A 91 14.52 28.28 -11.77
C THR A 91 15.07 27.05 -12.48
N GLU A 92 15.73 26.14 -11.75
CA GLU A 92 16.35 24.95 -12.34
C GLU A 92 15.30 23.98 -12.92
N LYS A 93 14.15 23.81 -12.26
CA LYS A 93 13.11 22.93 -12.74
C LYS A 93 12.41 23.48 -13.97
N LEU A 94 12.03 24.75 -13.95
CA LEU A 94 11.39 25.40 -15.10
C LEU A 94 12.33 25.50 -16.32
N LEU A 95 13.62 25.69 -16.10
CA LEU A 95 14.62 25.75 -17.18
C LEU A 95 15.24 24.39 -17.53
N SER A 96 14.70 23.27 -17.02
CA SER A 96 15.13 21.94 -17.45
C SER A 96 14.82 21.72 -18.93
N ASN A 97 15.61 20.89 -19.60
CA ASN A 97 15.43 20.58 -21.02
C ASN A 97 14.01 20.11 -21.35
N SER A 98 13.40 19.33 -20.47
CA SER A 98 12.02 18.82 -20.65
C SER A 98 11.02 19.97 -20.68
N TYR A 99 11.10 20.91 -19.72
CA TYR A 99 10.17 22.03 -19.64
C TYR A 99 10.44 23.08 -20.72
N GLN A 100 11.69 23.34 -21.08
CA GLN A 100 12.01 24.22 -22.21
C GLN A 100 11.44 23.66 -23.53
N ASN A 101 11.55 22.35 -23.77
CA ASN A 101 10.93 21.72 -24.94
C ASN A 101 9.39 21.82 -24.88
N GLY A 102 8.78 21.67 -23.70
CA GLY A 102 7.36 21.88 -23.52
C GLY A 102 6.93 23.30 -23.85
N PHE A 103 7.61 24.30 -23.29
CA PHE A 103 7.36 25.71 -23.57
C PHE A 103 7.48 26.05 -25.06
N ASN A 104 8.52 25.56 -25.74
CA ASN A 104 8.72 25.82 -27.16
C ASN A 104 7.56 25.32 -28.06
N ILE A 105 6.82 24.30 -27.64
CA ILE A 105 5.65 23.80 -28.35
C ILE A 105 4.43 24.73 -28.20
N ILE A 106 4.29 25.34 -27.02
CA ILE A 106 3.09 26.12 -26.67
C ILE A 106 3.29 27.63 -26.73
N LYS A 107 4.51 28.13 -26.92
CA LYS A 107 4.87 29.55 -26.81
C LYS A 107 4.01 30.51 -27.65
N GLU A 108 3.49 30.04 -28.80
CA GLU A 108 2.64 30.83 -29.71
C GLU A 108 1.13 30.74 -29.38
N LYS A 109 0.79 29.85 -28.42
CA LYS A 109 -0.60 29.53 -28.05
C LYS A 109 -0.96 30.02 -26.64
N VAL A 110 0.02 30.53 -25.88
CA VAL A 110 -0.14 30.97 -24.48
C VAL A 110 -0.06 32.49 -24.38
N GLU A 111 -0.70 33.03 -23.35
CA GLU A 111 -0.61 34.47 -23.06
C GLU A 111 0.70 34.79 -22.33
N ASN A 112 1.28 35.95 -22.62
CA ASN A 112 2.50 36.47 -22.00
C ASN A 112 3.69 35.49 -21.96
N PRO A 113 4.10 34.90 -23.12
CA PRO A 113 5.26 34.00 -23.16
C PRO A 113 6.57 34.66 -22.73
N GLU A 114 6.61 36.00 -22.77
CA GLU A 114 7.76 36.82 -22.35
C GLU A 114 8.17 36.56 -20.88
N VAL A 115 7.22 36.23 -20.02
CA VAL A 115 7.50 35.89 -18.61
C VAL A 115 8.47 34.73 -18.49
N TYR A 116 8.27 33.67 -19.29
CA TYR A 116 9.17 32.52 -19.29
C TYR A 116 10.49 32.81 -19.98
N LEU A 117 10.49 33.63 -21.04
CA LEU A 117 11.70 34.06 -21.72
C LEU A 117 12.56 34.97 -20.83
N GLU A 118 11.92 35.83 -20.04
CA GLU A 118 12.62 36.66 -19.06
C GLU A 118 13.26 35.82 -17.94
N LEU A 119 12.56 34.79 -17.44
CA LEU A 119 13.13 33.83 -16.49
C LEU A 119 14.39 33.15 -17.06
N LYS A 120 14.44 32.89 -18.36
CA LYS A 120 15.59 32.28 -19.03
C LYS A 120 16.77 33.25 -19.15
N LYS A 121 16.49 34.53 -19.41
CA LYS A 121 17.54 35.60 -19.53
C LYS A 121 18.06 36.02 -18.17
N ASN A 122 17.17 36.21 -17.22
CA ASN A 122 17.43 36.75 -15.90
C ASN A 122 16.82 35.86 -14.83
N LYS A 123 17.62 34.95 -14.29
CA LYS A 123 17.20 33.94 -13.30
C LYS A 123 16.74 34.58 -12.00
N LEU A 124 15.79 33.94 -11.29
CA LEU A 124 15.36 34.38 -9.96
C LEU A 124 16.55 34.35 -8.97
N SER A 125 16.68 35.39 -8.19
CA SER A 125 17.75 35.56 -7.20
C SER A 125 17.22 36.18 -5.91
N ASP A 126 17.76 35.77 -4.78
CA ASP A 126 17.53 36.34 -3.45
C ASP A 126 18.09 37.78 -3.28
N LYS A 127 18.85 38.24 -4.27
CA LYS A 127 19.42 39.60 -4.31
C LYS A 127 18.45 40.66 -4.86
N PHE A 128 17.33 40.25 -5.43
CA PHE A 128 16.32 41.20 -5.90
C PHE A 128 15.62 41.88 -4.72
N GLU A 129 15.22 43.13 -4.90
CA GLU A 129 14.31 43.81 -3.99
C GLU A 129 12.99 43.05 -3.87
N SER A 130 12.42 43.05 -2.67
CA SER A 130 11.22 42.28 -2.34
C SER A 130 10.06 42.55 -3.30
N ASP A 131 9.84 43.81 -3.68
CA ASP A 131 8.76 44.21 -4.59
C ASP A 131 8.99 43.69 -6.04
N VAL A 132 10.23 43.77 -6.52
CA VAL A 132 10.60 43.25 -7.84
C VAL A 132 10.44 41.75 -7.87
N LEU A 133 10.89 41.05 -6.83
CA LEU A 133 10.77 39.60 -6.74
C LEU A 133 9.29 39.17 -6.64
N ARG A 134 8.50 39.88 -5.82
CA ARG A 134 7.05 39.64 -5.70
C ARG A 134 6.37 39.71 -7.07
N LYS A 135 6.55 40.81 -7.79
CA LYS A 135 5.94 41.02 -9.11
C LYS A 135 6.32 39.89 -10.08
N ARG A 136 7.60 39.53 -10.14
CA ARG A 136 8.08 38.44 -11.03
C ARG A 136 7.49 37.07 -10.67
N LEU A 137 7.35 36.78 -9.37
CA LEU A 137 6.75 35.53 -8.92
C LEU A 137 5.25 35.48 -9.19
N GLU A 138 4.52 36.59 -9.03
CA GLU A 138 3.10 36.72 -9.35
C GLU A 138 2.86 36.55 -10.85
N GLU A 139 3.63 37.21 -11.70
CA GLU A 139 3.58 37.06 -13.17
C GLU A 139 3.88 35.61 -13.59
N LEU A 140 4.88 34.97 -12.97
CA LEU A 140 5.24 33.58 -13.23
C LEU A 140 4.15 32.61 -12.79
N GLN A 141 3.53 32.84 -11.64
CA GLN A 141 2.40 32.05 -11.14
C GLN A 141 1.20 32.15 -12.10
N GLN A 142 0.86 33.36 -12.53
CA GLN A 142 -0.22 33.60 -13.48
C GLN A 142 0.06 32.92 -14.83
N PHE A 143 1.28 33.00 -15.34
CA PHE A 143 1.70 32.33 -16.57
C PHE A 143 1.56 30.79 -16.45
N LEU A 144 2.07 30.22 -15.36
CA LEU A 144 2.05 28.76 -15.15
C LEU A 144 0.66 28.20 -14.94
N THR A 145 -0.28 28.97 -14.39
CA THR A 145 -1.67 28.53 -14.12
C THR A 145 -2.57 28.53 -15.34
N GLN A 146 -2.15 29.08 -16.48
CA GLN A 146 -2.89 28.98 -17.74
C GLN A 146 -3.14 27.49 -18.08
N PRO A 147 -4.34 27.12 -18.56
CA PRO A 147 -4.70 25.72 -18.82
C PRO A 147 -3.68 24.95 -19.66
N LEU A 148 -3.23 25.53 -20.76
CA LEU A 148 -2.29 24.89 -21.67
C LEU A 148 -0.87 24.76 -21.06
N CYS A 149 -0.42 25.77 -20.28
CA CYS A 149 0.83 25.69 -19.54
C CYS A 149 0.76 24.59 -18.48
N ARG A 150 -0.28 24.59 -17.68
CA ARG A 150 -0.52 23.60 -16.63
C ARG A 150 -0.49 22.18 -17.19
N GLU A 151 -1.28 21.90 -18.22
CA GLU A 151 -1.32 20.59 -18.87
C GLU A 151 0.07 20.19 -19.39
N THR A 152 0.71 21.08 -20.16
CA THR A 152 2.00 20.79 -20.80
C THR A 152 3.09 20.47 -19.78
N PHE A 153 3.24 21.28 -18.74
CA PHE A 153 4.27 21.08 -17.74
C PHE A 153 3.99 19.88 -16.81
N ILE A 154 2.73 19.65 -16.46
CA ILE A 154 2.33 18.43 -15.76
C ILE A 154 2.66 17.21 -16.61
N MET A 155 2.23 17.17 -17.87
CA MET A 155 2.44 16.02 -18.75
C MET A 155 3.93 15.77 -19.02
N LYS A 156 4.77 16.80 -19.17
CA LYS A 156 6.23 16.60 -19.26
C LYS A 156 6.80 15.92 -18.02
N SER A 157 6.27 16.22 -16.84
CA SER A 157 6.65 15.54 -15.61
C SER A 157 6.11 14.10 -15.57
N VAL A 158 4.83 13.92 -15.90
CA VAL A 158 4.14 12.62 -15.85
C VAL A 158 4.76 11.61 -16.81
N ILE A 159 5.05 12.01 -18.04
CA ILE A 159 5.62 11.14 -19.08
C ILE A 159 6.95 10.54 -18.60
N TYR A 160 7.86 11.36 -18.10
CA TYR A 160 9.22 10.90 -17.77
C TYR A 160 9.37 10.33 -16.35
N ASN A 161 8.45 10.63 -15.43
CA ASN A 161 8.55 10.12 -14.06
C ASN A 161 7.58 8.97 -13.77
N TYR A 162 6.49 8.83 -14.54
CA TYR A 162 5.44 7.87 -14.24
C TYR A 162 5.14 6.94 -15.42
N ILE A 163 4.74 7.48 -16.59
CA ILE A 163 4.33 6.66 -17.73
C ILE A 163 5.47 5.78 -18.23
N ASN A 164 6.69 6.33 -18.30
CA ASN A 164 7.88 5.60 -18.76
C ASN A 164 8.25 4.38 -17.90
N ARG A 165 7.62 4.20 -16.75
CA ARG A 165 7.79 2.98 -15.93
C ARG A 165 6.96 1.82 -16.45
N PHE A 166 5.91 2.08 -17.22
CA PHE A 166 4.98 1.07 -17.73
C PHE A 166 5.21 0.73 -19.18
N TRP A 167 5.50 1.73 -20.01
CA TRP A 167 5.75 1.54 -21.42
C TRP A 167 6.77 2.55 -21.97
N ASP A 168 7.37 2.25 -23.12
CA ASP A 168 8.44 3.02 -23.74
C ASP A 168 8.51 2.77 -25.25
N GLY A 169 9.45 3.44 -25.93
CA GLY A 169 9.74 3.18 -27.36
C GLY A 169 8.64 3.54 -28.35
N LYS A 170 7.55 4.19 -27.90
CA LYS A 170 6.40 4.57 -28.71
C LYS A 170 5.93 5.97 -28.34
N CYS A 171 5.20 6.63 -29.24
CA CYS A 171 4.56 7.92 -29.00
C CYS A 171 5.57 9.00 -28.54
N PHE A 172 5.23 9.77 -27.52
CA PHE A 172 6.07 10.83 -26.93
C PHE A 172 7.31 10.28 -26.17
N LEU A 173 7.35 9.00 -25.86
CA LEU A 173 8.52 8.34 -25.27
C LEU A 173 9.55 7.91 -26.33
N LEU A 174 9.19 7.91 -27.59
CA LEU A 174 10.17 7.72 -28.65
C LEU A 174 11.09 8.96 -28.77
N ARG A 175 12.41 8.76 -28.67
CA ARG A 175 13.41 9.84 -28.69
C ARG A 175 13.23 10.83 -29.85
N ALA A 176 12.86 10.33 -31.04
CA ALA A 176 12.59 11.16 -32.20
C ALA A 176 11.37 12.09 -32.05
N ASN A 177 10.49 11.82 -31.11
CA ASN A 177 9.28 12.60 -30.86
C ASN A 177 9.39 13.55 -29.64
N ALA A 178 10.52 13.60 -28.95
CA ALA A 178 10.71 14.35 -27.71
C ALA A 178 10.40 15.87 -27.83
N LYS A 179 10.58 16.43 -29.05
CA LYS A 179 10.32 17.85 -29.37
C LYS A 179 8.99 18.09 -30.10
N LYS A 180 8.22 17.04 -30.39
CA LYS A 180 6.92 17.17 -31.06
C LYS A 180 5.80 17.44 -30.05
N ASP A 181 4.66 17.91 -30.57
CA ASP A 181 3.45 18.05 -29.77
C ASP A 181 3.02 16.68 -29.23
N MET A 182 2.86 16.61 -27.90
CA MET A 182 2.57 15.35 -27.21
C MET A 182 1.18 14.81 -27.54
N ARG A 183 0.19 15.71 -27.72
CA ARG A 183 -1.17 15.33 -28.11
C ARG A 183 -1.19 14.75 -29.53
N ALA A 184 -0.58 15.44 -30.48
CA ALA A 184 -0.54 15.00 -31.87
C ALA A 184 0.17 13.65 -32.06
N VAL A 185 1.24 13.38 -31.31
CA VAL A 185 1.89 12.06 -31.38
C VAL A 185 1.09 10.98 -30.67
N PHE A 186 0.32 11.31 -29.62
CA PHE A 186 -0.56 10.35 -28.94
C PHE A 186 -1.75 9.99 -29.82
N GLU A 187 -2.40 10.98 -30.43
CA GLU A 187 -3.47 10.80 -31.37
C GLU A 187 -3.05 9.86 -32.51
N LYS A 188 -1.91 10.14 -33.16
CA LYS A 188 -1.39 9.34 -34.25
C LYS A 188 -1.08 7.89 -33.85
N ASP A 189 -0.51 7.67 -32.65
CA ASP A 189 0.02 6.35 -32.26
C ASP A 189 -1.00 5.50 -31.48
N PHE A 190 -2.06 6.12 -30.92
CA PHE A 190 -3.06 5.42 -30.11
C PHE A 190 -4.51 5.73 -30.52
N SER A 191 -4.96 7.01 -30.50
CA SER A 191 -6.38 7.36 -30.67
C SER A 191 -6.87 7.11 -32.12
N GLU A 192 -6.12 7.56 -33.10
CA GLU A 192 -6.44 7.33 -34.52
C GLU A 192 -6.42 5.84 -34.91
N PRO A 193 -5.39 5.03 -34.52
CA PRO A 193 -5.44 3.59 -34.73
C PRO A 193 -6.60 2.89 -34.02
N PHE A 194 -6.97 3.34 -32.80
CA PHE A 194 -8.11 2.82 -32.06
C PHE A 194 -9.41 3.01 -32.84
N HIS A 195 -9.72 4.24 -33.30
CA HIS A 195 -10.91 4.53 -34.11
C HIS A 195 -10.92 3.71 -35.41
N LYS A 196 -9.83 3.72 -36.17
CA LYS A 196 -9.72 2.96 -37.43
C LYS A 196 -9.95 1.47 -37.24
N TYR A 197 -9.47 0.92 -36.12
CA TYR A 197 -9.68 -0.49 -35.81
C TYR A 197 -11.16 -0.78 -35.51
N LEU A 198 -11.86 0.08 -34.76
CA LEU A 198 -13.29 -0.10 -34.47
C LEU A 198 -14.19 0.03 -35.72
N GLU A 199 -13.79 0.85 -36.70
CA GLU A 199 -14.49 1.00 -37.98
C GLU A 199 -14.26 -0.18 -38.94
N GLY A 200 -13.14 -0.87 -38.77
CA GLY A 200 -12.70 -1.92 -39.68
C GLY A 200 -13.47 -3.23 -39.56
N GLU A 201 -13.60 -3.97 -40.69
CA GLU A 201 -14.22 -5.30 -40.69
C GLU A 201 -13.22 -6.47 -40.50
N HIS A 202 -11.93 -6.20 -40.52
CA HIS A 202 -10.80 -7.14 -40.34
C HIS A 202 -10.86 -8.44 -41.16
N LYS A 203 -11.64 -8.48 -42.26
CA LYS A 203 -11.83 -9.66 -43.13
C LYS A 203 -10.50 -10.20 -43.75
N LYS A 204 -9.45 -9.38 -43.78
CA LYS A 204 -8.11 -9.74 -44.29
C LYS A 204 -7.09 -9.99 -43.17
N ALA A 205 -7.55 -10.16 -41.94
CA ALA A 205 -6.66 -10.45 -40.82
C ALA A 205 -5.93 -11.79 -41.05
N LYS A 206 -4.61 -11.75 -40.86
CA LYS A 206 -3.73 -12.94 -40.95
C LYS A 206 -3.17 -13.33 -39.60
N ASP A 207 -3.26 -12.46 -38.64
CA ASP A 207 -2.80 -12.64 -37.26
C ASP A 207 -3.93 -12.35 -36.28
N THR A 208 -3.73 -12.73 -35.03
CA THR A 208 -4.67 -12.47 -33.93
C THR A 208 -4.00 -11.68 -32.83
N CYS A 209 -4.76 -10.82 -32.17
CA CYS A 209 -4.32 -10.13 -30.96
C CYS A 209 -4.05 -11.16 -29.86
N ILE A 210 -2.88 -11.06 -29.22
CA ILE A 210 -2.50 -12.01 -28.17
C ILE A 210 -3.38 -11.90 -26.91
N ASP A 211 -4.01 -10.74 -26.72
CA ASP A 211 -4.82 -10.45 -25.54
C ASP A 211 -6.31 -10.81 -25.78
N CYS A 212 -6.96 -10.16 -26.73
CA CYS A 212 -8.40 -10.34 -26.97
C CYS A 212 -8.76 -11.40 -28.05
N GLY A 213 -7.78 -11.96 -28.77
CA GLY A 213 -7.99 -12.95 -29.82
C GLY A 213 -8.59 -12.40 -31.12
N ASN A 214 -8.92 -11.11 -31.22
CA ASN A 214 -9.48 -10.53 -32.43
C ASN A 214 -8.44 -10.46 -33.56
N GLY A 215 -8.93 -10.54 -34.81
CA GLY A 215 -8.10 -10.50 -35.99
C GLY A 215 -7.39 -9.16 -36.19
N ILE A 216 -6.13 -9.20 -36.60
CA ILE A 216 -5.30 -8.01 -36.92
C ILE A 216 -4.70 -8.14 -38.30
N THR A 217 -4.77 -7.04 -39.05
CA THR A 217 -4.05 -6.91 -40.35
C THR A 217 -2.62 -6.43 -40.11
N GLY A 218 -1.76 -6.54 -41.13
CA GLY A 218 -0.36 -6.13 -41.00
C GLY A 218 -0.13 -4.66 -40.61
N LYS A 219 -1.11 -3.77 -40.89
CA LYS A 219 -1.05 -2.34 -40.53
C LYS A 219 -1.55 -2.05 -39.11
N GLU A 220 -2.31 -2.96 -38.54
CA GLU A 220 -2.92 -2.83 -37.20
C GLU A 220 -2.07 -3.45 -36.08
N LYS A 221 -1.00 -4.13 -36.46
CA LYS A 221 -0.11 -4.78 -35.49
C LYS A 221 0.60 -3.77 -34.61
N VAL A 222 0.40 -3.90 -33.31
CA VAL A 222 1.18 -3.18 -32.30
C VAL A 222 2.03 -4.19 -31.54
N SER A 223 3.37 -4.07 -31.66
CA SER A 223 4.28 -4.97 -30.92
C SER A 223 4.08 -4.84 -29.41
N ILE A 224 4.07 -5.97 -28.71
CA ILE A 224 4.01 -6.02 -27.25
C ILE A 224 5.25 -5.38 -26.59
N ALA A 225 6.34 -5.22 -27.36
CA ALA A 225 7.61 -4.67 -26.89
C ALA A 225 7.54 -3.23 -26.37
N PHE A 226 6.45 -2.49 -26.66
CA PHE A 226 6.31 -1.15 -26.09
C PHE A 226 6.03 -1.19 -24.57
N MET A 227 5.51 -2.30 -24.04
CA MET A 227 5.28 -2.49 -22.61
C MET A 227 6.58 -2.94 -21.93
N LYS A 228 6.93 -2.29 -20.83
CA LYS A 228 8.15 -2.61 -20.08
C LYS A 228 8.11 -4.05 -19.55
N GLU A 229 9.23 -4.75 -19.70
CA GLU A 229 9.48 -6.11 -19.21
C GLU A 229 8.62 -7.22 -19.83
N MET A 230 7.76 -6.88 -20.80
CA MET A 230 6.97 -7.90 -21.49
C MET A 230 7.75 -8.59 -22.60
N ALA A 231 8.83 -7.98 -23.05
CA ALA A 231 9.61 -8.48 -24.16
C ALA A 231 11.09 -8.15 -24.02
N ASP A 232 11.86 -9.15 -23.65
CA ASP A 232 13.31 -9.11 -23.69
C ASP A 232 13.79 -9.64 -25.04
N ASP A 233 14.48 -8.80 -25.84
CA ASP A 233 15.14 -9.19 -27.11
C ASP A 233 14.25 -9.89 -28.16
N LEU A 234 13.00 -9.40 -28.34
CA LEU A 234 12.01 -9.95 -29.29
C LEU A 234 12.53 -9.98 -30.75
N THR A 235 13.50 -9.15 -31.09
CA THR A 235 14.02 -9.07 -32.47
C THR A 235 14.98 -10.21 -32.84
N ARG A 236 15.41 -11.02 -31.89
CA ARG A 236 16.51 -11.97 -32.05
C ARG A 236 16.17 -13.42 -31.76
N LYS A 237 15.22 -13.70 -30.85
CA LYS A 237 14.93 -15.06 -30.37
C LYS A 237 13.46 -15.42 -30.51
N ARG A 238 13.20 -16.60 -31.06
CA ARG A 238 11.84 -17.18 -31.01
C ARG A 238 11.55 -17.67 -29.60
N SER A 239 10.37 -17.36 -29.09
CA SER A 239 9.94 -17.75 -27.77
C SER A 239 8.78 -18.75 -27.82
N ALA A 240 8.84 -19.79 -26.99
CA ALA A 240 7.73 -20.72 -26.81
C ALA A 240 6.46 -20.02 -26.25
N PHE A 241 6.62 -18.93 -25.50
CA PHE A 241 5.51 -18.11 -25.01
C PHE A 241 4.73 -17.41 -26.12
N TRP A 242 5.35 -17.18 -27.28
CA TRP A 242 4.76 -16.51 -28.43
C TRP A 242 4.53 -17.48 -29.61
N ASN A 243 4.13 -18.71 -29.35
CA ASN A 243 3.94 -19.73 -30.38
C ASN A 243 5.17 -19.91 -31.31
N CYS A 244 6.36 -19.86 -30.76
CA CYS A 244 7.63 -19.90 -31.47
C CYS A 244 7.84 -18.76 -32.51
N GLN A 245 7.14 -17.64 -32.34
CA GLN A 245 7.34 -16.41 -33.11
C GLN A 245 8.38 -15.50 -32.44
N VAL A 246 8.86 -14.51 -33.19
CA VAL A 246 9.86 -13.55 -32.72
C VAL A 246 9.20 -12.43 -31.92
N ASP A 247 7.93 -12.12 -32.17
CA ASP A 247 7.17 -11.05 -31.53
C ASP A 247 5.71 -11.48 -31.32
N ALA A 248 5.02 -10.80 -30.42
CA ALA A 248 3.60 -10.91 -30.23
C ALA A 248 2.93 -9.56 -30.48
N PHE A 249 1.72 -9.60 -30.99
CA PHE A 249 1.05 -8.38 -31.43
C PHE A 249 -0.27 -8.16 -30.70
N LEU A 250 -0.53 -6.92 -30.35
CA LEU A 250 -1.79 -6.42 -29.86
C LEU A 250 -2.58 -5.75 -31.01
N CYS A 251 -3.89 -5.78 -30.91
CA CYS A 251 -4.72 -4.87 -31.69
C CYS A 251 -4.62 -3.44 -31.14
N PRO A 252 -4.95 -2.40 -31.91
CA PRO A 252 -4.90 -1.01 -31.45
C PRO A 252 -5.76 -0.73 -30.20
N VAL A 253 -6.89 -1.43 -30.04
CA VAL A 253 -7.76 -1.31 -28.85
C VAL A 253 -7.04 -1.81 -27.60
N CYS A 254 -6.49 -3.02 -27.62
CA CYS A 254 -5.74 -3.55 -26.48
C CYS A 254 -4.50 -2.70 -26.19
N ALA A 255 -3.78 -2.25 -27.23
CA ALA A 255 -2.63 -1.37 -27.05
C ALA A 255 -2.99 -0.04 -26.36
N PHE A 256 -4.13 0.55 -26.69
CA PHE A 256 -4.65 1.74 -26.03
C PHE A 256 -5.00 1.44 -24.56
N VAL A 257 -5.71 0.34 -24.28
CA VAL A 257 -6.06 -0.07 -22.92
C VAL A 257 -4.80 -0.29 -22.07
N TYR A 258 -3.77 -0.92 -22.62
CA TYR A 258 -2.48 -1.08 -21.91
C TYR A 258 -1.74 0.24 -21.68
N ALA A 259 -1.87 1.22 -22.60
CA ALA A 259 -1.31 2.56 -22.38
C ALA A 259 -1.93 3.29 -21.17
N LEU A 260 -3.15 2.88 -20.75
CA LEU A 260 -3.83 3.38 -19.55
C LEU A 260 -3.39 2.70 -18.24
N SER A 261 -2.49 1.71 -18.29
CA SER A 261 -2.03 0.98 -17.09
C SER A 261 -1.59 1.89 -15.94
N PRO A 262 -0.83 3.00 -16.18
CA PRO A 262 -0.42 3.90 -15.09
C PRO A 262 -1.60 4.46 -14.29
N LEU A 263 -2.76 4.68 -14.92
CA LEU A 263 -3.97 5.19 -14.28
C LEU A 263 -4.68 4.13 -13.42
N GLY A 264 -4.44 2.85 -13.68
CA GLY A 264 -5.02 1.74 -12.92
C GLY A 264 -4.32 1.47 -11.59
N PHE A 265 -3.05 1.78 -11.48
CA PHE A 265 -2.27 1.59 -10.26
C PHE A 265 -2.52 2.71 -9.25
N GLN A 266 -2.33 2.41 -7.97
CA GLN A 266 -2.23 3.42 -6.92
C GLN A 266 -0.79 3.90 -6.81
N MET A 267 -0.62 5.20 -6.60
CA MET A 267 0.71 5.77 -6.36
C MET A 267 0.92 6.03 -4.88
N TYR A 268 1.98 5.45 -4.33
CA TYR A 268 2.37 5.62 -2.95
C TYR A 268 3.89 5.80 -2.81
N ALA A 269 4.32 6.85 -2.10
CA ALA A 269 5.74 7.16 -1.89
C ALA A 269 6.57 7.00 -3.18
N ASN A 270 6.04 7.49 -4.31
CA ASN A 270 6.63 7.39 -5.65
C ASN A 270 6.77 5.95 -6.22
N LYS A 271 6.12 4.95 -5.60
CA LYS A 271 5.95 3.59 -6.15
C LYS A 271 4.52 3.40 -6.64
N PHE A 272 4.32 2.48 -7.56
CA PHE A 272 3.00 2.07 -8.01
C PHE A 272 2.65 0.71 -7.43
N VAL A 273 1.41 0.58 -6.98
CA VAL A 273 0.86 -0.63 -6.38
C VAL A 273 -0.45 -0.99 -7.05
N PHE A 274 -0.62 -2.26 -7.37
CA PHE A 274 -1.87 -2.81 -7.86
C PHE A 274 -2.19 -4.11 -7.11
N MET A 275 -3.40 -4.20 -6.60
CA MET A 275 -3.90 -5.42 -5.95
C MET A 275 -4.86 -6.14 -6.89
N ASN A 276 -4.50 -7.34 -7.27
CA ASN A 276 -5.36 -8.22 -8.06
C ASN A 276 -5.97 -9.29 -7.16
N LEU A 277 -7.28 -9.24 -7.01
CA LEU A 277 -8.03 -10.17 -6.17
C LEU A 277 -8.66 -11.32 -6.95
N ASN A 278 -8.58 -11.30 -8.28
CA ASN A 278 -9.25 -12.26 -9.17
C ASN A 278 -10.76 -12.43 -8.88
N GLU A 279 -11.39 -11.35 -8.43
CA GLU A 279 -12.83 -11.23 -8.25
C GLU A 279 -13.43 -10.33 -9.35
N ASN A 280 -14.64 -9.85 -9.11
CA ASN A 280 -15.32 -8.96 -10.03
C ASN A 280 -14.65 -7.56 -10.12
N ILE A 281 -14.99 -6.82 -11.16
CA ILE A 281 -14.42 -5.50 -11.43
C ILE A 281 -14.77 -4.49 -10.32
N SER A 282 -15.96 -4.57 -9.74
CA SER A 282 -16.38 -3.65 -8.68
C SER A 282 -15.46 -3.75 -7.46
N VAL A 283 -15.13 -4.96 -7.02
CA VAL A 283 -14.16 -5.21 -5.94
C VAL A 283 -12.77 -4.76 -6.34
N LEU A 284 -12.36 -5.06 -7.57
CA LEU A 284 -11.04 -4.68 -8.08
C LEU A 284 -10.84 -3.14 -8.10
N LEU A 285 -11.87 -2.39 -8.51
CA LEU A 285 -11.87 -0.93 -8.51
C LEU A 285 -11.76 -0.36 -7.10
N ASP A 286 -12.51 -0.94 -6.17
CA ASP A 286 -12.55 -0.48 -4.79
C ASP A 286 -11.20 -0.68 -4.08
N VAL A 287 -10.63 -1.87 -4.21
CA VAL A 287 -9.32 -2.21 -3.63
C VAL A 287 -8.20 -1.32 -4.18
N ASN A 288 -8.27 -0.95 -5.45
CA ASN A 288 -7.31 -0.05 -6.08
C ASN A 288 -7.70 1.44 -5.97
N GLY A 289 -8.69 1.78 -5.11
CA GLY A 289 -9.05 3.17 -4.81
C GLY A 289 -9.65 3.92 -5.99
N LYS A 290 -10.28 3.22 -6.94
CA LYS A 290 -10.86 3.79 -8.16
C LYS A 290 -12.38 3.80 -8.16
N LYS A 291 -13.05 3.41 -7.09
CA LYS A 291 -14.50 3.51 -6.97
C LYS A 291 -14.93 4.95 -6.71
N ARG A 292 -15.91 5.44 -7.44
CA ARG A 292 -16.50 6.78 -7.27
C ARG A 292 -16.95 6.99 -5.82
N GLY A 293 -16.45 8.02 -5.16
CA GLY A 293 -16.83 8.38 -3.78
C GLY A 293 -16.03 7.73 -2.63
N ASN A 294 -15.28 6.68 -2.88
CA ASN A 294 -14.44 6.03 -1.88
C ASN A 294 -12.95 6.27 -2.16
N GLY A 295 -12.50 7.50 -2.18
CA GLY A 295 -11.05 7.74 -2.10
C GLY A 295 -10.52 7.05 -0.85
N LEU A 296 -9.63 6.04 -1.01
CA LEU A 296 -8.80 5.60 0.11
C LEU A 296 -8.19 6.87 0.69
N LYS A 297 -8.47 7.14 1.97
CA LYS A 297 -8.07 8.39 2.63
C LYS A 297 -6.64 8.72 2.26
N GLU A 298 -6.45 9.94 1.80
CA GLU A 298 -5.17 10.48 1.39
C GLU A 298 -4.08 10.12 2.41
N LYS A 299 -2.89 9.84 1.89
CA LYS A 299 -1.65 9.61 2.62
C LYS A 299 -1.55 10.52 3.85
N ARG A 300 -1.26 9.95 5.00
CA ARG A 300 -0.64 10.69 6.10
C ARG A 300 0.77 11.06 5.64
N GLU A 301 1.13 12.33 5.67
CA GLU A 301 2.34 12.88 5.01
C GLU A 301 3.65 12.19 5.39
N GLU A 302 3.71 11.46 6.50
CA GLU A 302 4.90 10.80 7.05
C GLU A 302 4.88 9.25 6.95
N GLU A 303 3.88 8.67 6.31
CA GLU A 303 3.71 7.22 6.27
C GLU A 303 4.66 6.58 5.23
N ASN A 304 5.48 5.62 5.62
CA ASN A 304 6.31 4.88 4.66
C ASN A 304 5.49 3.82 3.89
N TYR A 305 6.07 3.30 2.79
CA TYR A 305 5.37 2.37 1.89
C TYR A 305 4.84 1.11 2.60
N THR A 306 5.64 0.48 3.43
CA THR A 306 5.30 -0.79 4.07
C THR A 306 4.20 -0.62 5.12
N VAL A 307 4.19 0.51 5.83
CA VAL A 307 3.11 0.89 6.76
C VAL A 307 1.80 1.09 6.02
N TRP A 308 1.83 1.88 4.96
CA TRP A 308 0.64 2.10 4.12
C TRP A 308 0.12 0.79 3.53
N PHE A 309 1.02 -0.05 2.99
CA PHE A 309 0.68 -1.34 2.42
C PHE A 309 0.03 -2.28 3.46
N ALA A 310 0.61 -2.38 4.65
CA ALA A 310 0.07 -3.17 5.74
C ALA A 310 -1.33 -2.69 6.15
N ARG A 311 -1.54 -1.37 6.22
CA ARG A 311 -2.83 -0.75 6.56
C ARG A 311 -3.88 -1.01 5.48
N ILE A 312 -3.54 -0.83 4.21
CA ILE A 312 -4.45 -1.08 3.09
C ILE A 312 -4.84 -2.56 3.03
N LEU A 313 -3.86 -3.45 3.12
CA LEU A 313 -4.10 -4.88 3.12
C LEU A 313 -5.03 -5.29 4.26
N ASN A 314 -4.79 -4.77 5.46
CA ASN A 314 -5.63 -5.02 6.61
C ASN A 314 -7.07 -4.54 6.39
N LYS A 315 -7.25 -3.33 5.86
CA LYS A 315 -8.58 -2.78 5.55
C LYS A 315 -9.32 -3.59 4.49
N VAL A 316 -8.64 -3.94 3.40
CA VAL A 316 -9.23 -4.74 2.32
C VAL A 316 -9.68 -6.11 2.81
N LEU A 317 -8.87 -6.76 3.63
CA LEU A 317 -9.16 -8.07 4.17
C LEU A 317 -10.25 -8.04 5.26
N SER A 318 -10.38 -6.95 6.02
CA SER A 318 -11.43 -6.80 7.04
C SER A 318 -12.80 -6.51 6.44
N ASP A 319 -12.87 -5.65 5.41
CA ASP A 319 -14.14 -5.07 4.99
C ASP A 319 -14.87 -5.87 3.90
N LYS A 320 -14.17 -6.58 3.01
CA LYS A 320 -14.76 -6.98 1.73
C LYS A 320 -14.54 -8.41 1.26
N VAL A 321 -13.72 -9.20 1.94
CA VAL A 321 -13.26 -10.46 1.38
C VAL A 321 -13.75 -11.64 2.17
N LYS A 322 -14.90 -12.23 1.75
CA LYS A 322 -15.44 -13.43 2.41
C LYS A 322 -14.77 -14.75 1.95
N GLU A 323 -14.27 -14.83 0.72
CA GLU A 323 -13.86 -16.11 0.12
C GLU A 323 -12.54 -16.12 -0.68
N LEU A 324 -11.63 -15.15 -0.46
CA LEU A 324 -10.40 -15.11 -1.24
C LEU A 324 -9.43 -16.26 -0.95
N ASN A 325 -9.00 -16.91 -2.01
CA ASN A 325 -7.95 -17.92 -1.94
C ASN A 325 -6.54 -17.34 -2.07
N ASN A 326 -6.33 -16.33 -2.93
CA ASN A 326 -5.05 -15.67 -3.13
C ASN A 326 -5.23 -14.19 -3.47
N VAL A 327 -4.40 -13.33 -2.90
CA VAL A 327 -4.27 -11.91 -3.28
C VAL A 327 -2.94 -11.72 -3.97
N GLN A 328 -2.98 -11.23 -5.21
CA GLN A 328 -1.77 -10.90 -5.95
C GLN A 328 -1.49 -9.41 -5.84
N VAL A 329 -0.31 -9.06 -5.37
CA VAL A 329 0.14 -7.66 -5.25
C VAL A 329 1.25 -7.41 -6.24
N ILE A 330 1.05 -6.42 -7.10
CA ILE A 330 1.98 -6.02 -8.15
C ILE A 330 2.55 -4.67 -7.77
N LEU A 331 3.86 -4.60 -7.67
CA LEU A 331 4.61 -3.39 -7.36
C LEU A 331 5.45 -2.96 -8.55
N ARG A 332 5.43 -1.66 -8.83
CA ARG A 332 6.33 -1.03 -9.79
C ARG A 332 7.19 0.00 -9.07
N GLY A 333 8.50 -0.13 -9.22
CA GLY A 333 9.48 0.67 -8.50
C GLY A 333 9.48 2.16 -8.84
N THR A 334 10.43 2.88 -8.26
CA THR A 334 10.53 4.35 -8.38
C THR A 334 11.22 4.81 -9.66
N ARG A 335 11.97 3.95 -10.31
CA ARG A 335 12.73 4.23 -11.54
C ARG A 335 12.13 3.46 -12.72
N ALA A 336 12.41 3.94 -13.92
CA ALA A 336 12.01 3.27 -15.16
C ALA A 336 12.70 1.91 -15.38
N GLU A 337 13.86 1.72 -14.76
CA GLU A 337 14.67 0.50 -14.82
C GLU A 337 14.32 -0.52 -13.74
N ASP A 338 13.54 -0.11 -12.71
CA ASP A 338 13.13 -1.03 -11.66
C ASP A 338 12.15 -2.07 -12.22
N ASN A 339 12.36 -3.34 -11.93
CA ASN A 339 11.51 -4.43 -12.38
C ASN A 339 10.16 -4.46 -11.65
N TYR A 340 9.17 -5.10 -12.25
CA TYR A 340 7.94 -5.45 -11.53
C TYR A 340 8.26 -6.45 -10.43
N MET A 341 7.68 -6.23 -9.27
CA MET A 341 7.71 -7.17 -8.16
C MET A 341 6.31 -7.74 -7.96
N PHE A 342 6.22 -9.05 -7.89
CA PHE A 342 4.99 -9.78 -7.66
C PHE A 342 5.04 -10.45 -6.30
N SER A 343 4.00 -10.26 -5.49
CA SER A 343 3.82 -10.95 -4.22
C SER A 343 2.48 -11.62 -4.23
N ILE A 344 2.44 -12.91 -3.89
CA ILE A 344 1.20 -13.65 -3.71
C ILE A 344 0.98 -13.84 -2.22
N ILE A 345 -0.15 -13.38 -1.72
CA ILE A 345 -0.56 -13.56 -0.34
C ILE A 345 -1.42 -14.81 -0.31
N GLY A 346 -0.88 -15.85 0.32
CA GLY A 346 -1.56 -17.14 0.38
C GLY A 346 -2.77 -17.13 1.33
N ARG A 347 -3.63 -18.12 1.15
CA ARG A 347 -4.87 -18.31 1.93
C ARG A 347 -4.64 -18.27 3.45
N ASP A 348 -3.58 -18.93 3.93
CA ASP A 348 -3.26 -19.00 5.36
C ASP A 348 -3.00 -17.63 5.97
N ALA A 349 -2.22 -16.79 5.27
CA ALA A 349 -1.96 -15.42 5.73
C ALA A 349 -3.25 -14.58 5.75
N ILE A 350 -4.12 -14.76 4.75
CA ILE A 350 -5.42 -14.12 4.68
C ILE A 350 -6.31 -14.58 5.85
N GLN A 351 -6.37 -15.88 6.13
CA GLN A 351 -7.16 -16.42 7.24
C GLN A 351 -6.67 -15.90 8.60
N ILE A 352 -5.36 -15.79 8.81
CA ILE A 352 -4.80 -15.21 10.02
C ILE A 352 -5.21 -13.73 10.15
N LEU A 353 -5.03 -12.96 9.08
CA LEU A 353 -5.35 -11.53 9.08
C LEU A 353 -6.85 -11.24 9.29
N LYS A 354 -7.75 -12.13 8.87
CA LYS A 354 -9.20 -12.00 9.07
C LYS A 354 -9.69 -12.31 10.49
N GLN A 355 -8.89 -12.92 11.34
CA GLN A 355 -9.31 -13.26 12.69
C GLN A 355 -9.59 -12.00 13.51
N GLU A 356 -10.73 -11.94 14.17
CA GLU A 356 -11.16 -10.78 14.97
C GLU A 356 -10.11 -10.34 16.00
N LYS A 357 -9.49 -11.29 16.70
CA LYS A 357 -8.43 -11.01 17.67
C LYS A 357 -7.18 -10.39 17.02
N VAL A 358 -6.85 -10.84 15.82
CA VAL A 358 -5.73 -10.28 15.03
C VAL A 358 -6.08 -8.87 14.56
N GLN A 359 -7.32 -8.65 14.10
CA GLN A 359 -7.79 -7.32 13.69
C GLN A 359 -7.78 -6.32 14.85
N LYS A 360 -8.23 -6.72 16.05
CA LYS A 360 -8.12 -5.89 17.26
C LYS A 360 -6.66 -5.56 17.59
N ALA A 361 -5.78 -6.54 17.50
CA ALA A 361 -4.35 -6.34 17.71
C ALA A 361 -3.74 -5.36 16.70
N LEU A 362 -4.02 -5.55 15.41
CA LEU A 362 -3.51 -4.68 14.34
C LEU A 362 -4.04 -3.24 14.45
N LYS A 363 -5.31 -3.07 14.81
CA LYS A 363 -5.89 -1.74 15.07
C LYS A 363 -5.16 -1.02 16.21
N TYR A 364 -4.86 -1.71 17.31
CA TYR A 364 -4.06 -1.14 18.41
C TYR A 364 -2.65 -0.77 17.94
N LEU A 365 -1.98 -1.67 17.23
CA LEU A 365 -0.61 -1.45 16.72
C LEU A 365 -0.56 -0.33 15.67
N GLU A 366 -1.61 -0.12 14.88
CA GLU A 366 -1.73 1.02 13.96
C GLU A 366 -1.79 2.36 14.71
N GLN A 367 -2.46 2.39 15.85
CA GLN A 367 -2.54 3.59 16.69
C GLN A 367 -1.23 3.87 17.47
N HIS A 368 -0.45 2.83 17.78
CA HIS A 368 0.80 2.89 18.54
C HIS A 368 1.94 2.21 17.77
N PRO A 369 2.30 2.71 16.58
CA PRO A 369 3.12 1.95 15.63
C PRO A 369 4.59 1.88 15.99
N TYR A 370 5.14 2.85 16.73
CA TYR A 370 6.57 2.97 16.93
C TYR A 370 7.01 2.55 18.33
N VAL A 371 8.02 1.66 18.37
CA VAL A 371 8.74 1.29 19.60
C VAL A 371 10.24 1.50 19.35
N LYS A 372 10.94 2.09 20.30
CA LYS A 372 12.39 2.22 20.25
C LYS A 372 13.02 0.89 20.62
N LEU A 373 13.67 0.23 19.68
CA LEU A 373 14.39 -1.03 19.88
C LEU A 373 15.86 -0.83 19.55
N SER A 374 16.75 -1.09 20.49
CA SER A 374 18.21 -1.01 20.29
C SER A 374 18.66 0.32 19.65
N ASN A 375 18.10 1.47 20.08
CA ASN A 375 18.34 2.82 19.59
C ASN A 375 17.69 3.20 18.24
N GLU A 376 16.93 2.32 17.61
CA GLU A 376 16.17 2.62 16.39
C GLU A 376 14.65 2.58 16.67
N PHE A 377 13.89 3.46 15.99
CA PHE A 377 12.44 3.39 16.02
C PHE A 377 11.94 2.38 14.99
N VAL A 378 11.34 1.30 15.48
CA VAL A 378 10.79 0.23 14.65
C VAL A 378 9.27 0.39 14.58
N ASN A 379 8.72 0.33 13.37
CA ASN A 379 7.27 0.25 13.18
C ASN A 379 6.80 -1.20 13.44
N VAL A 380 6.16 -1.39 14.59
CA VAL A 380 5.72 -2.72 15.05
C VAL A 380 4.53 -3.21 14.23
N HIS A 381 3.57 -2.34 13.85
CA HIS A 381 2.45 -2.72 13.00
C HIS A 381 2.93 -3.30 11.66
N GLU A 382 3.81 -2.57 10.97
CA GLU A 382 4.44 -3.02 9.73
C GLU A 382 5.16 -4.35 9.91
N SER A 383 6.00 -4.45 10.93
CA SER A 383 6.79 -5.65 11.21
C SER A 383 5.91 -6.88 11.45
N VAL A 384 4.81 -6.71 12.18
CA VAL A 384 3.85 -7.79 12.45
C VAL A 384 3.16 -8.25 11.18
N VAL A 385 2.66 -7.33 10.35
CA VAL A 385 1.98 -7.68 9.09
C VAL A 385 2.97 -8.36 8.13
N MET A 386 4.17 -7.81 7.97
CA MET A 386 5.19 -8.40 7.10
C MET A 386 5.62 -9.80 7.56
N ASN A 387 5.75 -10.02 8.86
CA ASN A 387 6.02 -11.35 9.40
C ASN A 387 4.89 -12.35 9.09
N ILE A 388 3.61 -11.94 9.16
CA ILE A 388 2.47 -12.78 8.75
C ILE A 388 2.59 -13.15 7.27
N LEU A 389 2.82 -12.16 6.41
CA LEU A 389 2.91 -12.33 4.96
C LEU A 389 4.09 -13.21 4.53
N GLN A 390 5.20 -13.15 5.28
CA GLN A 390 6.42 -13.94 5.04
C GLN A 390 6.44 -15.25 5.81
N TYR A 391 5.35 -15.60 6.51
CA TYR A 391 5.26 -16.80 7.36
C TYR A 391 6.30 -16.85 8.49
N HIS A 392 6.80 -15.71 8.92
CA HIS A 392 7.72 -15.60 10.03
C HIS A 392 6.98 -15.57 11.38
N LYS A 393 7.62 -16.13 12.42
CA LYS A 393 7.11 -16.09 13.80
C LYS A 393 7.42 -14.74 14.42
N GLN A 394 6.49 -14.22 15.23
CA GLN A 394 6.64 -12.93 15.92
C GLN A 394 7.57 -12.97 17.15
N TYR A 395 8.09 -14.13 17.54
CA TYR A 395 8.84 -14.28 18.81
C TYR A 395 10.09 -13.42 18.88
N SER A 396 10.80 -13.19 17.78
CA SER A 396 11.99 -12.34 17.76
C SER A 396 11.63 -10.90 18.10
N LEU A 397 10.62 -10.36 17.44
CA LEU A 397 10.09 -9.01 17.69
C LEU A 397 9.55 -8.89 19.13
N LEU A 398 8.75 -9.86 19.57
CA LEU A 398 8.19 -9.92 20.93
C LEU A 398 9.28 -9.90 21.99
N ASN A 399 10.36 -10.68 21.79
CA ASN A 399 11.48 -10.72 22.72
C ASN A 399 12.19 -9.36 22.84
N GLN A 400 12.38 -8.68 21.71
CA GLN A 400 12.99 -7.35 21.70
C GLN A 400 12.10 -6.32 22.42
N ILE A 401 10.79 -6.31 22.17
CA ILE A 401 9.86 -5.40 22.84
C ILE A 401 9.81 -5.69 24.36
N LEU A 402 9.81 -6.96 24.77
CA LEU A 402 9.84 -7.33 26.19
C LEU A 402 11.18 -6.98 26.87
N LYS A 403 12.30 -7.02 26.16
CA LYS A 403 13.57 -6.50 26.67
C LYS A 403 13.52 -4.98 26.87
N GLU A 404 12.97 -4.24 25.92
CA GLU A 404 12.75 -2.79 26.03
C GLU A 404 11.81 -2.48 27.20
N SER A 405 10.80 -3.32 27.45
CA SER A 405 9.88 -3.14 28.59
C SER A 405 10.56 -3.15 29.96
N LEU A 406 11.79 -3.62 30.05
CA LEU A 406 12.57 -3.58 31.31
C LEU A 406 12.95 -2.14 31.70
N GLU A 407 13.04 -1.25 30.72
CA GLU A 407 13.34 0.18 30.91
C GLU A 407 12.12 1.06 30.67
N ASN A 408 11.26 0.68 29.74
CA ASN A 408 10.06 1.42 29.36
C ASN A 408 8.80 0.54 29.48
N THR A 409 8.08 0.65 30.57
CA THR A 409 6.85 -0.13 30.80
C THR A 409 5.71 0.21 29.85
N GLY A 410 5.73 1.39 29.20
CA GLY A 410 4.72 1.82 28.24
C GLY A 410 4.62 0.94 27.00
N VAL A 411 5.63 0.09 26.72
CA VAL A 411 5.60 -0.83 25.56
C VAL A 411 4.96 -2.20 25.87
N ILE A 412 4.54 -2.45 27.11
CA ILE A 412 3.93 -3.73 27.52
C ILE A 412 2.64 -4.04 26.77
N PRO A 413 1.70 -3.09 26.57
CA PRO A 413 0.51 -3.35 25.75
C PRO A 413 0.85 -3.73 24.30
N THR A 414 1.87 -3.10 23.70
CA THR A 414 2.36 -3.47 22.37
C THR A 414 2.89 -4.91 22.35
N ALA A 415 3.69 -5.30 23.35
CA ALA A 415 4.16 -6.68 23.48
C ALA A 415 3.00 -7.69 23.61
N TYR A 416 1.96 -7.34 24.36
CA TYR A 416 0.77 -8.17 24.50
C TYR A 416 0.06 -8.40 23.16
N TRP A 417 -0.18 -7.36 22.37
CA TRP A 417 -0.85 -7.49 21.09
C TRP A 417 -0.01 -8.25 20.05
N VAL A 418 1.31 -8.06 20.04
CA VAL A 418 2.22 -8.89 19.22
C VAL A 418 2.14 -10.36 19.63
N TYR A 419 2.06 -10.64 20.93
CA TYR A 419 1.87 -12.01 21.44
C TYR A 419 0.52 -12.60 21.02
N VAL A 420 -0.56 -11.83 21.04
CA VAL A 420 -1.90 -12.27 20.59
C VAL A 420 -1.86 -12.69 19.12
N VAL A 421 -1.24 -11.88 18.26
CA VAL A 421 -1.08 -12.23 16.83
C VAL A 421 -0.29 -13.54 16.67
N GLN A 422 0.83 -13.69 17.40
CA GLN A 422 1.61 -14.93 17.35
C GLN A 422 0.80 -16.14 17.78
N LEU A 423 0.03 -16.00 18.85
CA LEU A 423 -0.78 -17.09 19.40
C LEU A 423 -1.87 -17.52 18.40
N CYS A 424 -2.58 -16.55 17.82
CA CYS A 424 -3.59 -16.81 16.79
C CYS A 424 -2.98 -17.52 15.56
N THR A 425 -1.83 -17.07 15.10
CA THR A 425 -1.08 -17.72 14.00
C THR A 425 -0.70 -19.16 14.33
N SER A 426 -0.22 -19.41 15.53
CA SER A 426 0.20 -20.75 15.98
C SER A 426 -0.98 -21.72 16.11
N ILE A 427 -2.15 -21.20 16.55
CA ILE A 427 -3.38 -21.99 16.68
C ILE A 427 -3.92 -22.36 15.31
N GLU A 428 -3.96 -21.41 14.35
CA GLU A 428 -4.45 -21.64 13.00
C GLU A 428 -3.68 -22.76 12.32
N LYS A 429 -2.37 -22.66 12.27
CA LYS A 429 -1.47 -23.67 11.68
C LYS A 429 -1.65 -25.07 12.28
N ARG A 430 -1.93 -25.19 13.57
CA ARG A 430 -2.18 -26.49 14.20
C ARG A 430 -3.51 -27.08 13.83
N MET A 431 -4.53 -26.27 13.64
CA MET A 431 -5.86 -26.73 13.26
C MET A 431 -5.91 -27.17 11.80
N GLU A 432 -5.20 -26.50 10.91
CA GLU A 432 -5.08 -26.93 9.50
C GLU A 432 -4.50 -28.35 9.39
N VAL A 433 -3.45 -28.66 10.15
CA VAL A 433 -2.84 -30.01 10.17
C VAL A 433 -3.83 -31.06 10.68
N ASN A 434 -4.64 -30.73 11.68
CA ASN A 434 -5.61 -31.67 12.26
C ASN A 434 -6.85 -31.88 11.39
N VAL A 435 -7.32 -30.85 10.68
CA VAL A 435 -8.47 -30.96 9.76
C VAL A 435 -8.10 -31.77 8.52
N GLY A 436 -6.89 -31.61 8.01
CA GLY A 436 -6.39 -32.43 6.90
C GLY A 436 -6.38 -33.94 7.18
N SER A 437 -6.28 -34.34 8.45
CA SER A 437 -6.36 -35.76 8.85
C SER A 437 -7.77 -36.25 9.17
N ILE A 438 -8.75 -35.34 9.29
CA ILE A 438 -10.16 -35.68 9.64
C ILE A 438 -11.08 -35.62 8.41
N SER A 439 -10.66 -34.95 7.33
CA SER A 439 -11.49 -34.76 6.12
C SER A 439 -11.81 -36.02 5.34
N GLU A 440 -11.21 -37.16 5.65
CA GLU A 440 -11.55 -38.46 5.02
C GLU A 440 -12.78 -39.15 5.64
N GLU A 441 -13.32 -38.68 6.77
CA GLU A 441 -14.40 -39.39 7.48
C GLU A 441 -15.71 -38.60 7.69
N LEU A 442 -15.84 -37.31 7.31
CA LEU A 442 -17.01 -36.49 7.71
C LEU A 442 -17.59 -35.60 6.61
N GLU A 443 -18.44 -36.11 5.77
CA GLU A 443 -19.39 -35.37 4.92
C GLU A 443 -20.67 -34.86 5.63
N GLN A 444 -20.66 -34.62 6.94
CA GLN A 444 -21.88 -34.20 7.66
C GLN A 444 -21.71 -32.80 8.30
N SER A 445 -22.48 -31.86 7.74
CA SER A 445 -22.78 -30.48 8.20
C SER A 445 -21.57 -29.57 8.51
N GLN A 446 -21.18 -28.76 7.54
CA GLN A 446 -20.13 -27.72 7.65
C GLN A 446 -20.33 -26.77 8.86
N GLN A 447 -21.54 -26.32 9.15
CA GLN A 447 -21.82 -25.42 10.27
C GLN A 447 -21.46 -25.97 11.65
N GLY A 448 -21.72 -27.26 11.91
CA GLY A 448 -21.39 -27.89 13.19
C GLY A 448 -19.90 -28.09 13.41
N ILE A 449 -19.13 -28.23 12.33
CA ILE A 449 -17.67 -28.37 12.39
C ILE A 449 -17.01 -27.03 12.68
N GLU A 450 -17.45 -25.95 12.05
CA GLU A 450 -16.92 -24.60 12.27
C GLU A 450 -17.13 -24.14 13.71
N GLU A 451 -18.29 -24.38 14.30
CA GLU A 451 -18.56 -24.03 15.69
C GLU A 451 -17.68 -24.83 16.66
N LYS A 452 -17.51 -26.13 16.45
CA LYS A 452 -16.62 -26.98 17.27
C LYS A 452 -15.17 -26.53 17.14
N LEU A 453 -14.73 -26.18 15.92
CA LEU A 453 -13.38 -25.69 15.65
C LEU A 453 -13.13 -24.34 16.35
N SER A 454 -14.08 -23.42 16.27
CA SER A 454 -14.02 -22.13 16.94
C SER A 454 -13.92 -22.28 18.46
N LYS A 455 -14.75 -23.15 19.07
CA LYS A 455 -14.68 -23.46 20.52
C LYS A 455 -13.34 -24.10 20.89
N ALA A 456 -12.78 -24.97 20.05
CA ALA A 456 -11.47 -25.56 20.30
C ALA A 456 -10.34 -24.49 20.24
N LYS A 457 -10.36 -23.61 19.24
CA LYS A 457 -9.41 -22.49 19.11
C LYS A 457 -9.47 -21.60 20.37
N GLU A 458 -10.68 -21.26 20.84
CA GLU A 458 -10.86 -20.44 22.03
C GLU A 458 -10.34 -21.12 23.31
N ARG A 459 -10.60 -22.40 23.51
CA ARG A 459 -10.06 -23.15 24.66
C ARG A 459 -8.54 -23.15 24.68
N ILE A 460 -7.92 -23.35 23.51
CA ILE A 460 -6.46 -23.32 23.37
C ILE A 460 -5.93 -21.92 23.69
N PHE A 461 -6.52 -20.88 23.14
CA PHE A 461 -6.17 -19.50 23.40
C PHE A 461 -6.23 -19.17 24.89
N MET A 462 -7.36 -19.45 25.53
CA MET A 462 -7.57 -19.18 26.97
C MET A 462 -6.61 -19.94 27.87
N SER A 463 -6.22 -21.18 27.51
CA SER A 463 -5.26 -21.93 28.31
C SER A 463 -3.87 -21.25 28.35
N ARG A 464 -3.48 -20.55 27.26
CA ARG A 464 -2.21 -19.79 27.21
C ARG A 464 -2.31 -18.48 27.98
N ILE A 465 -3.45 -17.81 27.86
CA ILE A 465 -3.71 -16.56 28.61
C ILE A 465 -3.72 -16.79 30.11
N LYS A 466 -4.20 -17.94 30.62
CA LYS A 466 -4.11 -18.31 32.05
C LYS A 466 -2.68 -18.28 32.58
N MET A 467 -1.66 -18.54 31.76
CA MET A 467 -0.26 -18.41 32.19
C MET A 467 0.15 -16.96 32.43
N ARG A 468 -0.41 -16.00 31.71
CA ARG A 468 -0.24 -14.58 32.01
C ARG A 468 -0.77 -14.24 33.39
N ASP A 469 -1.95 -14.73 33.72
CA ASP A 469 -2.56 -14.50 35.06
C ASP A 469 -1.72 -15.14 36.17
N ALA A 470 -1.13 -16.31 35.91
CA ALA A 470 -0.18 -16.93 36.86
C ALA A 470 1.07 -16.05 37.06
N GLY A 471 1.64 -15.50 35.98
CA GLY A 471 2.74 -14.55 36.06
C GLY A 471 2.39 -13.27 36.81
N TYR A 472 1.20 -12.73 36.57
CA TYR A 472 0.71 -11.54 37.26
C TYR A 472 0.48 -11.77 38.78
N LYS A 473 -0.12 -12.91 39.15
CA LYS A 473 -0.26 -13.29 40.56
C LYS A 473 1.09 -13.42 41.23
N LEU A 474 2.04 -14.10 40.61
CA LEU A 474 3.40 -14.25 41.11
C LEU A 474 4.09 -12.89 41.29
N ARG A 475 3.95 -11.99 40.30
CA ARG A 475 4.43 -10.61 40.40
C ARG A 475 3.91 -9.91 41.64
N LYS A 476 2.60 -9.95 41.88
CA LYS A 476 1.97 -9.32 43.08
C LYS A 476 2.59 -9.84 44.38
N GLU A 477 2.72 -11.14 44.52
CA GLU A 477 3.29 -11.74 45.74
C GLU A 477 4.77 -11.36 45.95
N ILE A 478 5.58 -11.34 44.88
CA ILE A 478 6.97 -10.93 44.98
C ILE A 478 7.11 -9.46 45.37
N LEU A 479 6.31 -8.58 44.78
CA LEU A 479 6.30 -7.15 45.12
C LEU A 479 5.90 -6.93 46.61
N LEU A 480 4.88 -7.64 47.09
CA LEU A 480 4.46 -7.60 48.47
C LEU A 480 5.57 -8.12 49.41
N ALA A 481 6.17 -9.26 49.09
CA ALA A 481 7.25 -9.84 49.89
C ALA A 481 8.49 -8.94 49.99
N LYS A 482 8.81 -8.24 48.89
CA LYS A 482 9.95 -7.32 48.82
C LYS A 482 9.62 -5.89 49.21
N LYS A 483 8.36 -5.58 49.53
CA LYS A 483 7.87 -4.22 49.76
C LYS A 483 8.27 -3.23 48.65
N ALA A 484 8.22 -3.71 47.40
CA ALA A 484 8.61 -2.95 46.22
C ALA A 484 7.36 -2.38 45.52
N GLU A 485 7.43 -1.13 45.09
CA GLU A 485 6.33 -0.45 44.35
C GLU A 485 6.34 -0.81 42.85
N ASN A 486 7.50 -1.18 42.30
CA ASN A 486 7.66 -1.49 40.90
C ASN A 486 8.44 -2.80 40.68
N ASP A 487 8.56 -3.24 39.42
CA ASP A 487 9.18 -4.50 39.04
C ASP A 487 10.70 -4.42 38.81
N GLU A 488 11.36 -3.32 39.20
CA GLU A 488 12.83 -3.21 39.11
C GLU A 488 13.54 -4.33 39.87
N CYS A 489 12.97 -4.74 41.02
CA CYS A 489 13.51 -5.84 41.81
C CYS A 489 13.51 -7.19 41.11
N MET A 490 12.79 -7.34 40.00
CA MET A 490 12.72 -8.53 39.17
C MET A 490 13.39 -8.35 37.79
N ARG A 491 13.90 -7.17 37.46
CA ARG A 491 14.44 -6.82 36.15
C ARG A 491 15.47 -7.84 35.64
N GLY A 492 16.48 -8.16 36.46
CA GLY A 492 17.52 -9.13 36.13
C GLY A 492 16.96 -10.55 35.91
N THR A 493 15.99 -10.96 36.71
CA THR A 493 15.34 -12.27 36.61
C THR A 493 14.51 -12.38 35.34
N ILE A 494 13.73 -11.35 35.02
CA ILE A 494 12.93 -11.30 33.77
C ILE A 494 13.87 -11.32 32.55
N TYR A 495 14.98 -10.59 32.59
CA TYR A 495 16.00 -10.63 31.53
C TYR A 495 16.56 -12.04 31.31
N GLN A 496 16.85 -12.78 32.41
CA GLN A 496 17.33 -14.16 32.32
C GLN A 496 16.27 -15.11 31.75
N LEU A 497 14.99 -14.94 32.12
CA LEU A 497 13.88 -15.71 31.55
C LEU A 497 13.70 -15.43 30.06
N LEU A 498 13.79 -14.17 29.61
CA LEU A 498 13.74 -13.79 28.22
C LEU A 498 14.88 -14.41 27.40
N ASN A 499 16.09 -14.43 27.97
CA ASN A 499 17.23 -15.08 27.31
C ASN A 499 17.04 -16.60 27.24
N ALA A 500 16.56 -17.26 28.29
CA ALA A 500 16.27 -18.69 28.27
C ALA A 500 15.21 -19.05 27.22
N LEU A 501 14.15 -18.22 27.07
CA LEU A 501 13.14 -18.39 26.03
C LEU A 501 13.73 -18.20 24.62
N SER A 502 14.56 -17.18 24.41
CA SER A 502 15.12 -16.87 23.08
C SER A 502 16.00 -18.01 22.56
N VAL A 503 16.74 -18.68 23.43
CA VAL A 503 17.59 -19.84 23.08
C VAL A 503 16.88 -21.18 23.31
N ARG A 504 15.61 -21.16 23.70
CA ARG A 504 14.78 -22.35 23.98
C ARG A 504 15.37 -23.29 25.02
N ASN A 505 16.00 -22.76 26.06
CA ASN A 505 16.56 -23.53 27.16
C ASN A 505 15.51 -23.74 28.24
N GLU A 506 14.74 -24.83 28.13
CA GLU A 506 13.67 -25.20 29.05
C GLU A 506 14.19 -25.41 30.49
N GLY A 507 15.32 -26.08 30.67
CA GLY A 507 15.89 -26.34 31.98
C GLY A 507 16.23 -25.06 32.73
N LYS A 508 16.99 -24.15 32.08
CA LYS A 508 17.35 -22.86 32.69
C LYS A 508 16.11 -22.00 33.01
N PHE A 509 15.11 -22.02 32.13
CA PHE A 509 13.85 -21.31 32.36
C PHE A 509 13.15 -21.84 33.60
N MET A 510 12.99 -23.15 33.71
CA MET A 510 12.35 -23.81 34.86
C MET A 510 13.11 -23.62 36.16
N ASP A 511 14.44 -23.65 36.15
CA ASP A 511 15.25 -23.36 37.33
C ASP A 511 14.97 -21.97 37.90
N ILE A 512 14.79 -20.99 37.03
CA ILE A 512 14.47 -19.63 37.45
C ILE A 512 13.05 -19.56 37.97
N VAL A 513 12.08 -20.19 37.28
CA VAL A 513 10.66 -20.23 37.70
C VAL A 513 10.53 -20.91 39.06
N ILE A 514 11.15 -22.06 39.28
CA ILE A 514 11.11 -22.79 40.56
C ILE A 514 11.64 -21.90 41.69
N ARG A 515 12.76 -21.21 41.49
CA ARG A 515 13.32 -20.28 42.47
C ARG A 515 12.36 -19.11 42.78
N LEU A 516 11.67 -18.57 41.76
CA LEU A 516 10.68 -17.53 42.00
C LEU A 516 9.50 -18.03 42.83
N TYR A 517 8.94 -19.19 42.51
CA TYR A 517 7.83 -19.78 43.26
C TYR A 517 8.23 -20.20 44.67
N SER A 518 9.47 -20.72 44.86
CA SER A 518 9.97 -21.08 46.15
C SER A 518 10.08 -19.90 47.14
N SER A 519 10.17 -18.69 46.60
CA SER A 519 10.17 -17.46 47.41
C SER A 519 8.76 -16.97 47.80
N THR A 520 7.72 -17.64 47.34
CA THR A 520 6.32 -17.29 47.55
C THR A 520 5.52 -18.48 48.11
N LYS A 521 4.29 -18.22 48.55
CA LYS A 521 3.36 -19.28 49.00
C LYS A 521 2.44 -19.80 47.89
N LEU A 522 2.64 -19.33 46.66
CA LEU A 522 1.78 -19.70 45.54
C LEU A 522 2.12 -21.10 45.03
N PRO A 523 1.11 -21.90 44.64
CA PRO A 523 1.33 -23.13 43.92
C PRO A 523 1.79 -22.83 42.49
N MET A 524 2.64 -23.68 41.92
CA MET A 524 3.03 -23.59 40.51
C MET A 524 1.81 -23.84 39.61
N ALA A 525 1.69 -23.07 38.54
CA ALA A 525 0.61 -23.23 37.60
C ALA A 525 0.79 -24.48 36.73
N ASP A 526 -0.28 -25.22 36.46
CA ASP A 526 -0.28 -26.45 35.65
C ASP A 526 0.29 -26.24 34.23
N GLY A 527 0.18 -25.03 33.73
CA GLY A 527 0.71 -24.66 32.40
C GLY A 527 2.21 -24.94 32.22
N PHE A 528 2.99 -24.95 33.31
CA PHE A 528 4.42 -25.29 33.24
C PHE A 528 4.66 -26.76 32.87
N VAL A 529 3.76 -27.66 33.24
CA VAL A 529 3.85 -29.07 32.84
C VAL A 529 3.57 -29.24 31.34
N TYR A 530 2.60 -28.47 30.83
CA TYR A 530 2.19 -28.58 29.41
C TYR A 530 3.23 -27.96 28.44
N MET A 531 4.11 -27.11 28.91
CA MET A 531 5.13 -26.48 28.06
C MET A 531 6.40 -27.32 27.87
N LEU A 532 6.66 -28.29 28.76
CA LEU A 532 7.85 -29.10 28.72
C LEU A 532 7.82 -30.10 27.57
N GLY A 533 8.97 -30.32 26.93
CA GLY A 533 9.11 -31.26 25.82
C GLY A 533 8.51 -30.84 24.50
N ASN A 534 7.92 -29.65 24.41
CA ASN A 534 7.36 -29.11 23.17
C ASN A 534 7.83 -27.67 22.92
N LYS A 535 8.72 -27.48 21.95
CA LYS A 535 9.36 -26.19 21.67
C LYS A 535 8.39 -25.05 21.35
N GLU A 536 7.23 -25.35 20.75
CA GLU A 536 6.24 -24.32 20.42
C GLU A 536 5.42 -23.93 21.65
N LYS A 537 4.92 -24.92 22.38
CA LYS A 537 4.23 -24.68 23.64
C LYS A 537 5.14 -23.97 24.64
N PHE A 538 6.41 -24.33 24.72
CA PHE A 538 7.38 -23.66 25.57
C PHE A 538 7.41 -22.13 25.31
N SER A 539 7.52 -21.73 24.07
CA SER A 539 7.49 -20.30 23.71
C SER A 539 6.14 -19.65 24.04
N GLU A 540 5.02 -20.29 23.68
CA GLU A 540 3.68 -19.75 23.92
C GLU A 540 3.40 -19.49 25.40
N TYR A 541 3.61 -20.49 26.24
CA TYR A 541 3.37 -20.39 27.68
C TYR A 541 4.39 -19.50 28.37
N GLY A 542 5.67 -19.59 27.96
CA GLY A 542 6.74 -18.82 28.57
C GLY A 542 6.62 -17.32 28.33
N TYR A 543 6.32 -16.88 27.11
CA TYR A 543 6.08 -15.46 26.83
C TYR A 543 4.82 -14.96 27.50
N SER A 544 3.76 -15.77 27.57
CA SER A 544 2.55 -15.44 28.31
C SER A 544 2.84 -15.18 29.79
N PHE A 545 3.60 -16.07 30.41
CA PHE A 545 4.01 -15.93 31.81
C PHE A 545 4.84 -14.66 32.06
N ILE A 546 5.80 -14.34 31.18
CA ILE A 546 6.61 -13.12 31.29
C ILE A 546 5.75 -11.86 31.12
N LEU A 547 4.80 -11.84 30.20
CA LEU A 547 3.85 -10.73 30.07
C LEU A 547 3.14 -10.49 31.39
N GLY A 548 2.69 -11.53 32.09
CA GLY A 548 2.11 -11.42 33.42
C GLY A 548 3.08 -10.86 34.46
N LEU A 549 4.32 -11.34 34.48
CA LEU A 549 5.39 -10.82 35.35
C LEU A 549 5.68 -9.32 35.10
N LYS A 550 5.47 -8.84 33.89
CA LYS A 550 5.58 -7.43 33.53
C LYS A 550 4.31 -6.62 33.83
N GLY A 551 3.30 -7.21 34.40
CA GLY A 551 2.08 -6.53 34.81
C GLY A 551 1.02 -6.41 33.72
N SER A 552 1.15 -7.12 32.58
CA SER A 552 0.11 -7.20 31.57
C SER A 552 -1.10 -7.95 32.16
N TYR A 553 -2.13 -7.21 32.54
CA TYR A 553 -3.40 -7.70 33.03
C TYR A 553 -4.51 -6.79 32.49
N VAL A 554 -5.53 -7.37 31.91
CA VAL A 554 -6.75 -6.65 31.55
C VAL A 554 -7.75 -6.97 32.65
N ASP A 555 -8.16 -5.96 33.40
CA ASP A 555 -9.17 -6.13 34.42
C ASP A 555 -10.49 -6.56 33.73
N SER A 556 -11.13 -7.60 34.21
CA SER A 556 -12.41 -8.10 33.70
C SER A 556 -13.56 -7.08 33.87
N LYS A 557 -13.29 -5.91 34.46
CA LYS A 557 -14.23 -4.79 34.58
C LYS A 557 -14.24 -3.90 33.32
N ASP A 558 -13.16 -3.83 32.56
CA ASP A 558 -13.13 -3.02 31.34
C ASP A 558 -13.92 -3.66 30.17
N ASN A 559 -14.09 -5.00 30.16
CA ASN A 559 -14.98 -5.68 29.23
C ASN A 559 -16.48 -5.47 29.50
N LYS A 560 -16.86 -4.97 30.70
CA LYS A 560 -18.26 -4.66 31.01
C LYS A 560 -18.65 -3.22 30.72
N SER A 561 -17.70 -2.31 30.54
CA SER A 561 -17.97 -0.93 30.15
C SER A 561 -18.18 -0.78 28.64
N GLU A 562 -17.53 -1.61 27.80
CA GLU A 562 -17.76 -1.61 26.33
C GLU A 562 -19.10 -2.24 25.94
N ASP A 563 -19.58 -3.27 26.67
CA ASP A 563 -20.93 -3.83 26.49
C ASP A 563 -22.04 -2.92 27.01
N ALA A 564 -21.72 -1.99 27.95
CA ALA A 564 -22.67 -1.04 28.50
C ALA A 564 -22.81 0.23 27.62
N GLU A 565 -21.80 0.62 26.87
CA GLU A 565 -21.89 1.73 25.91
C GLU A 565 -22.63 1.32 24.63
N GLN A 566 -22.51 0.06 24.18
CA GLN A 566 -23.29 -0.45 23.05
C GLN A 566 -24.79 -0.65 23.36
N SER A 567 -25.15 -0.86 24.64
CA SER A 567 -26.56 -1.00 25.04
C SER A 567 -27.26 0.35 25.33
N GLN A 568 -26.54 1.48 25.34
CA GLN A 568 -27.15 2.82 25.49
C GLN A 568 -27.42 3.51 24.16
N ASP A 569 -26.75 3.11 23.07
CA ASP A 569 -27.03 3.64 21.72
C ASP A 569 -28.24 2.97 21.05
N GLU A 570 -28.68 1.79 21.48
CA GLU A 570 -29.89 1.15 20.96
C GLU A 570 -31.21 1.59 21.63
N SER A 571 -31.14 2.36 22.73
CA SER A 571 -32.33 2.82 23.42
C SER A 571 -32.69 4.30 23.17
N GLY A 572 -32.03 4.96 22.25
CA GLY A 572 -32.17 6.39 21.91
C GLY A 572 -33.09 6.73 20.73
N GLU A 573 -33.65 5.75 20.02
CA GLU A 573 -34.50 6.00 18.82
C GLU A 573 -35.98 5.63 18.99
N GLU A 574 -36.50 5.53 20.19
CA GLU A 574 -37.97 5.50 20.41
C GLU A 574 -38.36 6.55 21.44
N LYS A 575 -38.50 7.81 20.96
CA LYS A 575 -39.53 8.76 21.49
C LYS A 575 -39.64 9.97 20.55
#